data_4044f6c1b18d399a6714d93ad746d722
#
_entry.id   4044f6c1b18d399a6714d93ad746d722
#
_cell.length_a   1.000
_cell.length_b   1.000
_cell.length_c   1.000
_cell.angle_alpha   90.00
_cell.angle_beta   90.00
_cell.angle_gamma   90.00
#
_symmetry.space_group_name_H-M   'P 1'
#
loop_
_entity.id
_entity.type
_entity.pdbx_description
1 polymer ?
#
loop_
_entity_poly.entity_id
_entity_poly.type
_entity_poly.pdbx_seq_one_letter_code
_entity_poly.pdbx_strand_id
1 'polypeptide(L)'
;MEKQLINLFNKPKFIGIVGDVNSAKSNLLYYLITELKKVTKFKLVTYGLRRTIKGSQEIFSVQELETIENSIIVLDEVMSMWDLDNRKEKKMIEKTLRLIFHNNNVLVICALPENIKKFIANKLDVIMFKKCTLGDFINGSKVKRIVLSYKNNELGSSVLNIQKGDVVVFDGTHYNKYIIPYLKEYDTKAKNVPIIVPKEVRKKGKNMKKTNNNGKGGKK
;
A
#
# COMPACT_ATOMS: atom_id res chain seq x y z
N MET A 1 -9.85 -13.41 -3.75
CA MET A 1 -9.81 -12.07 -3.10
C MET A 1 -8.39 -11.54 -3.00
N GLU A 2 -7.47 -12.27 -2.37
CA GLU A 2 -6.05 -11.84 -2.22
C GLU A 2 -5.35 -11.59 -3.55
N LYS A 3 -5.55 -12.43 -4.56
CA LYS A 3 -4.93 -12.24 -5.88
C LYS A 3 -5.35 -10.94 -6.58
N GLN A 4 -6.61 -10.51 -6.45
CA GLN A 4 -7.09 -9.27 -7.06
C GLN A 4 -6.48 -8.04 -6.38
N LEU A 5 -6.38 -8.07 -5.04
CA LEU A 5 -5.76 -6.99 -4.28
C LEU A 5 -4.26 -6.89 -4.61
N ILE A 6 -3.58 -8.02 -4.71
CA ILE A 6 -2.14 -8.10 -5.02
C ILE A 6 -1.86 -7.64 -6.46
N ASN A 7 -2.75 -7.93 -7.40
CA ASN A 7 -2.61 -7.48 -8.79
C ASN A 7 -2.63 -5.95 -8.95
N LEU A 8 -3.17 -5.22 -7.97
CA LEU A 8 -3.09 -3.76 -7.96
C LEU A 8 -1.63 -3.25 -7.88
N PHE A 9 -0.71 -4.08 -7.41
CA PHE A 9 0.69 -3.71 -7.17
C PHE A 9 1.67 -4.21 -8.24
N ASN A 10 1.19 -4.85 -9.29
CA ASN A 10 2.06 -5.41 -10.35
C ASN A 10 2.68 -4.35 -11.28
N LYS A 11 2.30 -3.09 -11.13
CA LYS A 11 2.81 -1.95 -11.91
C LYS A 11 3.12 -0.79 -10.97
N PRO A 12 3.99 0.14 -11.37
CA PRO A 12 4.18 1.38 -10.62
C PRO A 12 2.83 2.05 -10.36
N LYS A 13 2.53 2.31 -9.10
CA LYS A 13 1.25 2.89 -8.67
C LYS A 13 1.42 3.70 -7.41
N PHE A 14 0.57 4.69 -7.27
CA PHE A 14 0.41 5.46 -6.03
C PHE A 14 -0.88 5.02 -5.33
N ILE A 15 -0.73 4.49 -4.14
CA ILE A 15 -1.82 3.93 -3.35
C ILE A 15 -1.96 4.71 -2.05
N GLY A 16 -3.16 5.22 -1.79
CA GLY A 16 -3.50 5.86 -0.52
C GLY A 16 -4.28 4.91 0.38
N ILE A 17 -3.81 4.70 1.61
CA ILE A 17 -4.59 4.06 2.68
C ILE A 17 -5.13 5.18 3.57
N VAL A 18 -6.44 5.37 3.55
CA VAL A 18 -7.10 6.51 4.18
C VAL A 18 -8.13 6.04 5.18
N GLY A 19 -8.21 6.69 6.30
CA GLY A 19 -9.23 6.41 7.33
C GLY A 19 -8.93 7.16 8.61
N ASP A 20 -9.86 7.16 9.52
CA ASP A 20 -9.79 7.85 10.79
C ASP A 20 -8.79 7.23 11.77
N VAL A 21 -8.53 7.90 12.87
CA VAL A 21 -7.75 7.37 13.99
C VAL A 21 -8.42 6.06 14.48
N ASN A 22 -7.60 5.07 14.81
CA ASN A 22 -8.05 3.73 15.24
C ASN A 22 -8.89 2.94 14.21
N SER A 23 -8.94 3.35 12.95
CA SER A 23 -9.62 2.61 11.87
C SER A 23 -8.90 1.36 11.39
N ALA A 24 -7.76 1.01 12.00
CA ALA A 24 -6.88 -0.11 11.62
C ALA A 24 -6.15 0.07 10.27
N LYS A 25 -5.80 1.31 9.89
CA LYS A 25 -4.98 1.60 8.71
C LYS A 25 -3.64 0.86 8.75
N SER A 26 -2.92 1.00 9.86
CA SER A 26 -1.60 0.36 10.00
C SER A 26 -1.70 -1.17 9.94
N ASN A 27 -2.79 -1.77 10.46
CA ASN A 27 -3.00 -3.21 10.34
C ASN A 27 -3.17 -3.62 8.87
N LEU A 28 -3.96 -2.88 8.10
CA LEU A 28 -4.10 -3.07 6.66
C LEU A 28 -2.75 -2.89 5.94
N LEU A 29 -1.99 -1.86 6.29
CA LEU A 29 -0.68 -1.57 5.72
C LEU A 29 0.28 -2.75 5.91
N TYR A 30 0.43 -3.25 7.12
CA TYR A 30 1.31 -4.37 7.42
C TYR A 30 0.85 -5.67 6.75
N TYR A 31 -0.46 -5.90 6.71
CA TYR A 31 -1.02 -7.03 5.96
C TYR A 31 -0.65 -6.97 4.48
N LEU A 32 -0.88 -5.83 3.82
CA LEU A 32 -0.55 -5.63 2.41
C LEU A 32 0.94 -5.83 2.13
N ILE A 33 1.81 -5.25 2.94
CA ILE A 33 3.26 -5.41 2.80
C ILE A 33 3.65 -6.88 2.92
N THR A 34 3.08 -7.59 3.88
CA THR A 34 3.35 -9.01 4.09
C THR A 34 2.95 -9.84 2.87
N GLU A 35 1.76 -9.59 2.32
CA GLU A 35 1.28 -10.30 1.13
C GLU A 35 2.10 -9.94 -0.12
N LEU A 36 2.44 -8.67 -0.30
CA LEU A 36 3.27 -8.22 -1.41
C LEU A 36 4.65 -8.87 -1.40
N LYS A 37 5.28 -8.97 -0.25
CA LYS A 37 6.61 -9.61 -0.11
C LYS A 37 6.60 -11.11 -0.44
N LYS A 38 5.45 -11.77 -0.38
CA LYS A 38 5.30 -13.17 -0.82
C LYS A 38 5.34 -13.33 -2.34
N VAL A 39 4.92 -12.30 -3.08
CA VAL A 39 4.71 -12.37 -4.54
C VAL A 39 5.64 -11.50 -5.35
N THR A 40 6.30 -10.52 -4.75
CA THR A 40 7.21 -9.60 -5.43
C THR A 40 8.65 -9.75 -4.92
N LYS A 41 9.61 -9.45 -5.82
CA LYS A 41 11.03 -9.34 -5.47
C LYS A 41 11.42 -7.89 -5.12
N PHE A 42 10.48 -6.97 -5.10
CA PHE A 42 10.74 -5.57 -4.81
C PHE A 42 11.34 -5.41 -3.41
N LYS A 43 12.29 -4.51 -3.29
CA LYS A 43 12.81 -4.09 -1.99
C LYS A 43 11.70 -3.38 -1.24
N LEU A 44 11.75 -3.45 0.07
CA LEU A 44 10.84 -2.70 0.93
C LEU A 44 11.60 -1.54 1.53
N VAL A 45 11.10 -0.34 1.28
CA VAL A 45 11.62 0.91 1.83
C VAL A 45 10.55 1.55 2.68
N THR A 46 10.89 2.01 3.86
CA THR A 46 9.93 2.54 4.84
C THR A 46 10.37 3.89 5.37
N TYR A 47 9.40 4.79 5.56
CA TYR A 47 9.59 6.10 6.16
C TYR A 47 8.44 6.42 7.12
N GLY A 48 8.77 6.80 8.35
CA GLY A 48 7.81 7.19 9.37
C GLY A 48 7.00 6.04 9.99
N LEU A 49 7.38 4.78 9.78
CA LEU A 49 6.69 3.66 10.40
C LEU A 49 6.92 3.63 11.92
N ARG A 50 5.83 3.41 12.67
CA ARG A 50 5.89 3.24 14.14
C ARG A 50 6.57 1.94 14.57
N ARG A 51 6.57 0.92 13.70
CA ARG A 51 7.20 -0.38 13.94
C ARG A 51 8.05 -0.74 12.73
N THR A 52 9.29 -1.08 12.98
CA THR A 52 10.19 -1.56 11.93
C THR A 52 9.71 -2.89 11.36
N ILE A 53 9.95 -3.09 10.07
CA ILE A 53 9.68 -4.35 9.39
C ILE A 53 11.02 -5.02 9.13
N LYS A 54 11.18 -6.25 9.57
CA LYS A 54 12.43 -6.99 9.36
C LYS A 54 12.73 -7.13 7.86
N GLY A 55 13.90 -6.65 7.46
CA GLY A 55 14.35 -6.69 6.06
C GLY A 55 13.85 -5.53 5.20
N SER A 56 13.27 -4.48 5.79
CA SER A 56 13.07 -3.20 5.13
C SER A 56 14.32 -2.33 5.26
N GLN A 57 14.52 -1.46 4.30
CA GLN A 57 15.41 -0.32 4.38
C GLN A 57 14.62 0.84 4.95
N GLU A 58 15.01 1.36 6.10
CA GLU A 58 14.43 2.57 6.66
C GLU A 58 15.17 3.79 6.12
N ILE A 59 14.45 4.82 5.74
CA ILE A 59 14.99 6.10 5.28
C ILE A 59 14.50 7.21 6.20
N PHE A 60 15.26 8.31 6.27
CA PHE A 60 15.04 9.39 7.22
C PHE A 60 14.84 10.74 6.54
N SER A 61 14.97 10.80 5.23
CA SER A 61 14.76 12.03 4.46
C SER A 61 14.04 11.78 3.14
N VAL A 62 13.34 12.81 2.65
CA VAL A 62 12.65 12.78 1.35
C VAL A 62 13.63 12.66 0.20
N GLN A 63 14.84 13.22 0.35
CA GLN A 63 15.87 13.19 -0.68
C GLN A 63 16.34 11.76 -0.99
N GLU A 64 16.40 10.90 0.01
CA GLU A 64 16.76 9.49 -0.19
C GLU A 64 15.80 8.76 -1.13
N LEU A 65 14.53 9.19 -1.20
CA LEU A 65 13.53 8.63 -2.11
C LEU A 65 13.86 8.83 -3.59
N GLU A 66 14.67 9.83 -3.94
CA GLU A 66 14.99 10.15 -5.35
C GLU A 66 15.83 9.06 -6.03
N THR A 67 16.58 8.28 -5.26
CA THR A 67 17.50 7.24 -5.77
C THR A 67 16.94 5.82 -5.65
N ILE A 68 15.74 5.67 -5.10
CA ILE A 68 15.14 4.37 -4.88
C ILE A 68 14.46 3.87 -6.16
N GLU A 69 14.76 2.63 -6.53
CA GLU A 69 14.25 1.96 -7.72
C GLU A 69 13.69 0.58 -7.40
N ASN A 70 12.73 0.12 -8.21
CA ASN A 70 12.16 -1.24 -8.16
C ASN A 70 11.77 -1.66 -6.73
N SER A 71 11.09 -0.75 -6.02
CA SER A 71 10.81 -0.91 -4.60
C SER A 71 9.33 -0.68 -4.27
N ILE A 72 8.91 -1.25 -3.16
CA ILE A 72 7.67 -0.85 -2.47
C ILE A 72 8.09 0.18 -1.42
N ILE A 73 7.68 1.42 -1.63
CA ILE A 73 7.94 2.54 -0.73
C ILE A 73 6.70 2.78 0.12
N VAL A 74 6.88 2.75 1.43
CA VAL A 74 5.80 2.94 2.40
C VAL A 74 6.05 4.20 3.20
N LEU A 75 5.08 5.11 3.15
CA LEU A 75 5.08 6.36 3.90
C LEU A 75 3.92 6.34 4.89
N ASP A 76 4.21 6.26 6.19
CA ASP A 76 3.19 6.29 7.25
C ASP A 76 3.21 7.63 7.98
N GLU A 77 2.04 8.26 8.11
CA GLU A 77 1.81 9.56 8.78
C GLU A 77 2.71 10.73 8.28
N VAL A 78 3.44 10.53 7.20
CA VAL A 78 4.42 11.46 6.62
C VAL A 78 3.82 12.82 6.28
N MET A 79 2.52 12.86 6.01
CA MET A 79 1.81 14.08 5.66
C MET A 79 1.79 15.12 6.78
N SER A 80 1.94 14.69 8.03
CA SER A 80 2.08 15.58 9.20
C SER A 80 3.52 16.09 9.38
N MET A 81 4.48 15.43 8.72
CA MET A 81 5.90 15.76 8.84
C MET A 81 6.38 16.71 7.72
N TRP A 82 5.64 16.80 6.63
CA TRP A 82 5.96 17.66 5.49
C TRP A 82 5.31 19.03 5.63
N ASP A 83 6.10 20.10 5.64
CA ASP A 83 5.59 21.46 5.57
C ASP A 83 5.14 21.80 4.14
N LEU A 84 3.91 21.38 3.81
CA LEU A 84 3.32 21.55 2.49
C LEU A 84 2.84 22.98 2.20
N ASP A 85 2.86 23.86 3.18
CA ASP A 85 2.60 25.28 3.04
C ASP A 85 3.88 26.01 2.65
N ASN A 86 5.06 25.43 2.93
CA ASN A 86 6.34 25.91 2.41
C ASN A 86 6.48 25.59 0.92
N ARG A 87 6.53 26.63 0.10
CA ARG A 87 6.59 26.50 -1.37
C ARG A 87 7.82 25.73 -1.86
N LYS A 88 8.97 25.86 -1.20
CA LYS A 88 10.21 25.15 -1.59
C LYS A 88 10.10 23.65 -1.29
N GLU A 89 9.64 23.30 -0.11
CA GLU A 89 9.46 21.91 0.32
C GLU A 89 8.40 21.22 -0.53
N LYS A 90 7.27 21.88 -0.77
CA LYS A 90 6.22 21.36 -1.66
C LYS A 90 6.76 21.04 -3.06
N LYS A 91 7.56 21.95 -3.67
CA LYS A 91 8.16 21.70 -4.99
C LYS A 91 9.12 20.51 -4.97
N MET A 92 9.92 20.38 -3.91
CA MET A 92 10.82 19.25 -3.72
C MET A 92 10.03 17.94 -3.66
N ILE A 93 8.99 17.87 -2.84
CA ILE A 93 8.13 16.70 -2.70
C ILE A 93 7.45 16.35 -4.02
N GLU A 94 6.93 17.34 -4.76
CA GLU A 94 6.33 17.13 -6.08
C GLU A 94 7.33 16.53 -7.08
N LYS A 95 8.59 16.99 -7.05
CA LYS A 95 9.68 16.42 -7.87
C LYS A 95 9.96 14.98 -7.47
N THR A 96 10.15 14.74 -6.19
CA THR A 96 10.44 13.39 -5.65
C THR A 96 9.34 12.40 -5.99
N LEU A 97 8.06 12.77 -5.85
CA LEU A 97 6.94 11.90 -6.22
C LEU A 97 6.94 11.53 -7.72
N ARG A 98 7.37 12.44 -8.60
CA ARG A 98 7.53 12.10 -10.03
C ARG A 98 8.63 11.08 -10.24
N LEU A 99 9.78 11.26 -9.58
CA LEU A 99 10.92 10.33 -9.68
C LEU A 99 10.55 8.94 -9.15
N ILE A 100 9.84 8.84 -8.02
CA ILE A 100 9.36 7.57 -7.49
C ILE A 100 8.59 6.79 -8.55
N PHE A 101 7.71 7.44 -9.31
CA PHE A 101 6.95 6.80 -10.38
C PHE A 101 7.84 6.35 -11.54
N HIS A 102 8.75 7.23 -12.00
CA HIS A 102 9.67 6.90 -13.10
C HIS A 102 10.65 5.76 -12.76
N ASN A 103 11.03 5.64 -11.51
CA ASN A 103 11.95 4.60 -11.02
C ASN A 103 11.27 3.25 -10.76
N ASN A 104 10.11 2.99 -11.37
CA ASN A 104 9.39 1.72 -11.28
C ASN A 104 9.05 1.30 -9.83
N ASN A 105 8.65 2.25 -9.00
CA ASN A 105 8.28 2.01 -7.61
C ASN A 105 6.76 1.91 -7.43
N VAL A 106 6.36 1.18 -6.40
CA VAL A 106 5.01 1.23 -5.84
C VAL A 106 5.07 2.10 -4.59
N LEU A 107 4.29 3.17 -4.55
CA LEU A 107 4.20 4.05 -3.40
C LEU A 107 2.91 3.78 -2.63
N VAL A 108 3.03 3.50 -1.35
CA VAL A 108 1.91 3.36 -0.42
C VAL A 108 1.97 4.46 0.62
N ILE A 109 0.96 5.32 0.64
CA ILE A 109 0.84 6.41 1.62
C ILE A 109 -0.28 6.07 2.59
N CYS A 110 0.03 6.05 3.88
CA CYS A 110 -0.96 5.87 4.94
C CYS A 110 -1.18 7.20 5.66
N ALA A 111 -2.43 7.69 5.69
CA ALA A 111 -2.72 8.99 6.24
C ALA A 111 -4.16 9.13 6.75
N LEU A 112 -4.40 10.15 7.56
CA LEU A 112 -5.74 10.63 7.89
C LEU A 112 -6.36 11.35 6.68
N PRO A 113 -7.69 11.34 6.52
CA PRO A 113 -8.36 11.98 5.38
C PRO A 113 -8.02 13.46 5.21
N GLU A 114 -7.93 14.20 6.30
CA GLU A 114 -7.60 15.63 6.33
C GLU A 114 -6.14 15.92 5.95
N ASN A 115 -5.24 14.96 6.16
CA ASN A 115 -3.82 15.14 5.90
C ASN A 115 -3.44 14.94 4.42
N ILE A 116 -4.30 14.32 3.62
CA ILE A 116 -4.03 14.15 2.19
C ILE A 116 -4.34 15.45 1.43
N LYS A 117 -3.29 16.21 1.15
CA LYS A 117 -3.40 17.44 0.36
C LYS A 117 -3.78 17.13 -1.10
N LYS A 118 -4.46 18.11 -1.74
CA LYS A 118 -5.00 18.00 -3.11
C LYS A 118 -4.00 17.49 -4.14
N PHE A 119 -2.75 17.96 -4.09
CA PHE A 119 -1.74 17.59 -5.10
C PHE A 119 -1.30 16.13 -4.99
N ILE A 120 -1.34 15.53 -3.78
CA ILE A 120 -1.07 14.10 -3.56
C ILE A 120 -2.29 13.27 -3.97
N ALA A 121 -3.49 13.68 -3.51
CA ALA A 121 -4.72 13.01 -3.89
C ALA A 121 -4.90 12.89 -5.40
N ASN A 122 -4.40 13.88 -6.17
CA ASN A 122 -4.43 13.88 -7.64
C ASN A 122 -3.49 12.85 -8.30
N LYS A 123 -2.56 12.29 -7.55
CA LYS A 123 -1.58 11.31 -8.02
C LYS A 123 -1.91 9.89 -7.58
N LEU A 124 -2.89 9.72 -6.70
CA LEU A 124 -3.29 8.39 -6.25
C LEU A 124 -4.04 7.67 -7.37
N ASP A 125 -3.54 6.51 -7.76
CA ASP A 125 -4.19 5.60 -8.70
C ASP A 125 -5.26 4.76 -8.00
N VAL A 126 -5.03 4.45 -6.72
CA VAL A 126 -5.91 3.62 -5.91
C VAL A 126 -6.03 4.23 -4.52
N ILE A 127 -7.25 4.27 -3.99
CA ILE A 127 -7.51 4.66 -2.61
C ILE A 127 -8.16 3.50 -1.87
N MET A 128 -7.57 3.11 -0.77
CA MET A 128 -8.07 2.09 0.15
C MET A 128 -8.66 2.77 1.38
N PHE A 129 -9.97 2.79 1.46
CA PHE A 129 -10.67 3.41 2.58
C PHE A 129 -10.82 2.44 3.73
N LYS A 130 -10.36 2.85 4.89
CA LYS A 130 -10.80 2.35 6.18
C LYS A 130 -11.90 3.27 6.70
N LYS A 131 -12.53 2.92 7.83
CA LYS A 131 -13.62 3.72 8.41
C LYS A 131 -13.23 5.20 8.51
N CYS A 132 -14.08 6.06 7.97
CA CYS A 132 -14.02 7.51 8.11
C CYS A 132 -15.23 7.99 8.87
N THR A 133 -15.14 9.13 9.55
CA THR A 133 -16.27 9.75 10.26
C THR A 133 -17.03 10.71 9.35
N LEU A 134 -18.27 11.04 9.74
CA LEU A 134 -19.07 12.04 9.03
C LEU A 134 -18.37 13.41 9.03
N GLY A 135 -17.71 13.77 10.13
CA GLY A 135 -16.91 14.99 10.23
C GLY A 135 -15.83 15.09 9.18
N ASP A 136 -15.23 13.95 8.83
CA ASP A 136 -14.27 13.87 7.75
C ASP A 136 -14.88 14.26 6.40
N PHE A 137 -16.13 14.01 6.14
CA PHE A 137 -16.83 14.38 4.92
C PHE A 137 -17.28 15.84 4.90
N ILE A 138 -17.52 16.47 6.02
CA ILE A 138 -17.98 17.85 6.12
C ILE A 138 -16.83 18.85 5.89
N ASN A 139 -15.65 18.60 6.41
CA ASN A 139 -14.53 19.55 6.42
C ASN A 139 -13.68 19.65 5.12
N GLY A 140 -14.12 19.06 4.02
CA GLY A 140 -13.70 19.50 2.70
C GLY A 140 -12.38 19.02 2.11
N SER A 141 -11.77 17.91 2.55
CA SER A 141 -10.62 17.36 1.82
C SER A 141 -11.01 16.87 0.43
N LYS A 142 -10.06 16.82 -0.52
CA LYS A 142 -10.36 16.37 -1.88
C LYS A 142 -10.76 14.89 -1.94
N VAL A 143 -10.17 14.06 -1.10
CA VAL A 143 -10.55 12.65 -0.95
C VAL A 143 -12.03 12.52 -0.60
N LYS A 144 -12.53 13.38 0.27
CA LYS A 144 -13.96 13.47 0.64
C LYS A 144 -14.83 13.85 -0.55
N ARG A 145 -14.43 14.84 -1.35
CA ARG A 145 -15.18 15.24 -2.54
C ARG A 145 -15.28 14.11 -3.55
N ILE A 146 -14.19 13.33 -3.73
CA ILE A 146 -14.21 12.14 -4.60
C ILE A 146 -15.28 11.17 -4.09
N VAL A 147 -15.27 10.86 -2.79
CA VAL A 147 -16.23 9.92 -2.21
C VAL A 147 -17.66 10.43 -2.29
N LEU A 148 -17.89 11.72 -1.99
CA LEU A 148 -19.24 12.33 -2.01
C LEU A 148 -19.78 12.54 -3.44
N SER A 149 -18.91 12.72 -4.43
CA SER A 149 -19.31 12.93 -5.82
C SER A 149 -19.54 11.63 -6.59
N TYR A 150 -19.22 10.48 -6.01
CA TYR A 150 -19.32 9.21 -6.70
C TYR A 150 -20.76 8.66 -6.65
N LYS A 151 -21.34 8.43 -7.84
CA LYS A 151 -22.61 7.74 -8.08
C LYS A 151 -23.63 7.78 -6.91
N ASN A 152 -24.27 8.89 -6.70
CA ASN A 152 -25.31 9.05 -5.68
C ASN A 152 -24.88 8.76 -4.24
N ASN A 153 -23.61 8.97 -3.91
CA ASN A 153 -23.03 8.75 -2.57
C ASN A 153 -22.96 7.27 -2.11
N GLU A 154 -23.10 6.29 -3.00
CA GLU A 154 -22.96 4.87 -2.66
C GLU A 154 -21.58 4.56 -2.06
N LEU A 155 -20.51 5.09 -2.66
CA LEU A 155 -19.17 4.95 -2.13
C LEU A 155 -19.06 5.59 -0.73
N GLY A 156 -19.64 6.78 -0.54
CA GLY A 156 -19.67 7.47 0.74
C GLY A 156 -20.36 6.64 1.83
N SER A 157 -21.53 6.09 1.53
CA SER A 157 -22.26 5.20 2.44
C SER A 157 -21.43 3.93 2.75
N SER A 158 -20.80 3.33 1.75
CA SER A 158 -19.93 2.16 1.94
C SER A 158 -18.76 2.47 2.87
N VAL A 159 -18.11 3.63 2.71
CA VAL A 159 -16.96 4.05 3.53
C VAL A 159 -17.36 4.36 4.97
N LEU A 160 -18.51 5.01 5.20
CA LEU A 160 -19.01 5.30 6.55
C LEU A 160 -19.37 4.04 7.34
N ASN A 161 -19.83 3.00 6.65
CA ASN A 161 -20.28 1.75 7.25
C ASN A 161 -19.22 0.64 7.28
N ILE A 162 -17.95 0.97 7.02
CA ILE A 162 -16.85 0.01 7.08
C ILE A 162 -16.68 -0.52 8.50
N GLN A 163 -16.62 -1.86 8.62
CA GLN A 163 -16.22 -2.53 9.85
C GLN A 163 -14.69 -2.53 9.99
N LYS A 164 -14.18 -2.77 11.20
CA LYS A 164 -12.74 -2.70 11.49
C LYS A 164 -11.88 -3.62 10.60
N GLY A 165 -12.41 -4.81 10.23
CA GLY A 165 -11.75 -5.76 9.34
C GLY A 165 -11.90 -5.47 7.85
N ASP A 166 -12.78 -4.55 7.46
CA ASP A 166 -13.09 -4.29 6.06
C ASP A 166 -12.23 -3.17 5.47
N VAL A 167 -12.13 -3.17 4.14
CA VAL A 167 -11.58 -2.08 3.35
C VAL A 167 -12.41 -1.87 2.09
N VAL A 168 -12.67 -0.64 1.74
CA VAL A 168 -13.24 -0.27 0.44
C VAL A 168 -12.12 0.24 -0.44
N VAL A 169 -11.92 -0.40 -1.58
CA VAL A 169 -10.87 -0.06 -2.56
C VAL A 169 -11.53 0.65 -3.73
N PHE A 170 -11.04 1.84 -4.06
CA PHE A 170 -11.49 2.66 -5.18
C PHE A 170 -10.33 2.89 -6.14
N ASP A 171 -10.51 2.57 -7.42
CA ASP A 171 -9.50 2.66 -8.48
C ASP A 171 -9.69 3.87 -9.43
N GLY A 172 -10.54 4.81 -9.05
CA GLY A 172 -10.89 5.97 -9.86
C GLY A 172 -12.18 5.79 -10.67
N THR A 173 -12.60 4.56 -10.92
CA THR A 173 -13.81 4.23 -11.72
C THR A 173 -14.79 3.32 -11.00
N HIS A 174 -14.27 2.36 -10.26
CA HIS A 174 -15.05 1.35 -9.54
C HIS A 174 -14.62 1.27 -8.09
N TYR A 175 -15.50 0.77 -7.25
CA TYR A 175 -15.14 0.42 -5.88
C TYR A 175 -15.55 -1.01 -5.55
N ASN A 176 -14.74 -1.65 -4.70
CA ASN A 176 -15.01 -2.98 -4.19
C ASN A 176 -14.74 -3.03 -2.70
N LYS A 177 -15.58 -3.75 -1.97
CA LYS A 177 -15.38 -4.02 -0.55
C LYS A 177 -14.67 -5.36 -0.37
N TYR A 178 -13.62 -5.35 0.45
CA TYR A 178 -12.87 -6.55 0.82
C TYR A 178 -12.86 -6.71 2.33
N ILE A 179 -12.85 -7.96 2.78
CA ILE A 179 -12.66 -8.32 4.18
C ILE A 179 -11.19 -8.68 4.36
N ILE A 180 -10.50 -7.95 5.23
CA ILE A 180 -9.10 -8.15 5.56
C ILE A 180 -9.01 -8.63 7.01
N PRO A 181 -8.29 -9.73 7.28
CA PRO A 181 -8.14 -10.20 8.65
C PRO A 181 -7.46 -9.13 9.52
N TYR A 182 -8.06 -8.84 10.66
CA TYR A 182 -7.42 -8.01 11.68
C TYR A 182 -6.46 -8.88 12.47
N LEU A 183 -5.16 -8.69 12.26
CA LEU A 183 -4.12 -9.47 12.92
C LEU A 183 -3.58 -8.69 14.12
N LYS A 184 -3.73 -9.27 15.32
CA LYS A 184 -3.26 -8.65 16.58
C LYS A 184 -1.75 -8.36 16.57
N GLU A 185 -0.98 -9.18 15.86
CA GLU A 185 0.47 -9.01 15.68
C GLU A 185 0.85 -7.72 14.96
N TYR A 186 -0.08 -7.15 14.19
CA TYR A 186 0.10 -5.87 13.49
C TYR A 186 -0.46 -4.68 14.28
N ASP A 187 -0.90 -4.90 15.52
CA ASP A 187 -1.36 -3.79 16.35
C ASP A 187 -0.18 -2.92 16.77
N THR A 188 -0.25 -1.65 16.41
CA THR A 188 0.80 -0.65 16.74
C THR A 188 0.92 -0.33 18.22
N LYS A 189 -0.05 -0.76 19.05
CA LYS A 189 0.02 -0.65 20.52
C LYS A 189 1.06 -1.58 21.10
N ALA A 190 1.39 -2.68 20.42
CA ALA A 190 2.51 -3.55 20.79
C ALA A 190 3.84 -2.89 20.40
N LYS A 191 4.25 -1.87 21.14
CA LYS A 191 5.50 -1.13 20.91
C LYS A 191 6.70 -2.09 21.03
N ASN A 192 7.69 -1.91 20.14
CA ASN A 192 9.04 -2.49 20.17
C ASN A 192 9.22 -3.93 19.66
N VAL A 193 8.21 -4.59 19.11
CA VAL A 193 8.43 -5.88 18.45
C VAL A 193 8.49 -5.67 16.93
N PRO A 194 9.61 -5.99 16.26
CA PRO A 194 9.69 -5.91 14.79
C PRO A 194 8.65 -6.82 14.14
N ILE A 195 8.04 -6.35 13.06
CA ILE A 195 7.16 -7.20 12.25
C ILE A 195 8.02 -8.11 11.40
N ILE A 196 7.84 -9.41 11.56
CA ILE A 196 8.54 -10.42 10.77
C ILE A 196 7.68 -10.74 9.56
N VAL A 197 8.13 -10.31 8.39
CA VAL A 197 7.54 -10.75 7.13
C VAL A 197 8.05 -12.16 6.84
N PRO A 198 7.20 -13.16 6.61
CA PRO A 198 7.64 -14.51 6.27
C PRO A 198 8.58 -14.49 5.06
N LYS A 199 9.69 -15.21 5.13
CA LYS A 199 10.54 -15.43 3.96
C LYS A 199 9.74 -16.24 2.94
N GLU A 200 9.91 -15.94 1.65
CA GLU A 200 9.36 -16.76 0.56
C GLU A 200 9.63 -18.23 0.84
N VAL A 201 8.58 -19.03 0.90
CA VAL A 201 8.70 -20.48 0.79
C VAL A 201 9.04 -20.75 -0.67
N ARG A 202 10.32 -20.82 -1.00
CA ARG A 202 10.78 -21.28 -2.31
C ARG A 202 10.18 -22.67 -2.51
N LYS A 203 9.15 -22.78 -3.35
CA LYS A 203 8.71 -24.07 -3.84
C LYS A 203 9.90 -24.68 -4.55
N LYS A 204 10.58 -25.63 -3.90
CA LYS A 204 11.59 -26.47 -4.54
C LYS A 204 10.90 -27.11 -5.74
N GLY A 205 11.23 -26.65 -6.95
CA GLY A 205 10.79 -27.27 -8.17
C GLY A 205 11.21 -28.73 -8.09
N LYS A 206 10.25 -29.63 -8.08
CA LYS A 206 10.51 -31.05 -8.30
C LYS A 206 11.17 -31.16 -9.66
N ASN A 207 12.49 -31.43 -9.65
CA ASN A 207 13.22 -31.87 -10.82
C ASN A 207 12.54 -33.15 -11.30
N MET A 208 11.70 -33.05 -12.30
CA MET A 208 11.28 -34.19 -13.10
C MET A 208 12.55 -34.70 -13.81
N LYS A 209 13.14 -35.75 -13.25
CA LYS A 209 14.11 -36.56 -13.97
C LYS A 209 13.41 -37.07 -15.23
N LYS A 210 13.80 -36.55 -16.39
CA LYS A 210 13.53 -37.18 -17.68
C LYS A 210 14.27 -38.50 -17.70
N THR A 211 13.58 -39.60 -17.51
CA THR A 211 14.08 -40.94 -17.81
C THR A 211 14.17 -41.05 -19.33
N ASN A 212 15.35 -40.94 -19.85
CA ASN A 212 15.64 -41.33 -21.24
C ASN A 212 15.55 -42.83 -21.34
N ASN A 213 14.44 -43.33 -21.85
CA ASN A 213 14.36 -44.71 -22.35
C ASN A 213 14.99 -44.79 -23.75
N ASN A 214 16.27 -45.10 -23.79
CA ASN A 214 16.95 -45.59 -24.99
C ASN A 214 16.52 -47.03 -25.19
N GLY A 215 15.46 -47.28 -25.96
CA GLY A 215 15.11 -48.58 -26.51
C GLY A 215 16.08 -48.93 -27.65
N LYS A 216 17.02 -49.83 -27.40
CA LYS A 216 17.84 -50.47 -28.44
C LYS A 216 16.96 -51.36 -29.29
N GLY A 217 16.84 -51.07 -30.58
CA GLY A 217 16.30 -51.96 -31.57
C GLY A 217 17.24 -53.16 -31.80
N GLY A 218 16.69 -54.35 -31.70
CA GLY A 218 17.33 -55.60 -32.14
C GLY A 218 16.86 -55.94 -33.55
N LYS A 219 17.83 -56.32 -34.37
CA LYS A 219 17.68 -56.89 -35.69
C LYS A 219 16.89 -58.20 -35.68
N LYS A 220 16.01 -58.40 -36.62
CA LYS A 220 16.05 -59.43 -37.65
C LYS A 220 15.05 -59.07 -38.73
#